data_cf60590e6aa94c2665de662abcd74015
#
_entry.id   cf60590e6aa94c2665de662abcd74015
#
_cell.length_a   1.000
_cell.length_b   1.000
_cell.length_c   1.000
_cell.angle_alpha   90.00
_cell.angle_beta   90.00
_cell.angle_gamma   90.00
#
_symmetry.space_group_name_H-M   'P 1'
#
loop_
_entity.id
_entity.type
_entity.pdbx_description
1 polymer ?
#
loop_
_entity_poly.entity_id
_entity_poly.type
_entity_poly.pdbx_seq_one_letter_code
_entity_poly.pdbx_strand_id
1 'polypeptide(L)'
;MIRLVAVDMDGTLLGPDGRVSDRNAHVIRCMQNMGVELLICTGRSYEDALLPLEEAGLKASVVCMNGASTYDVRGRRIGKVELAGTQVEQIVECCKDADVIFDFMTDKGSCTIAEEEAFKDYFNRNVLLPMAEFSYEGVRRRFTFLPPGELFERGLEFYKISVIHESPLVLDGLRERLRAVPGLAIASSAATNLELTHQEAQKGKALAEYAAMRNIRRDEIMAVGDSENDHSMLSMNLKYTVAMGNAVERIKKTAKCQTRPNSQDGVAYAIENLVLPYAINSE
;
A
#
# COMPACT_ATOMS: atom_id res chain seq x y z
N MET A 1 22.63 8.15 -13.23
CA MET A 1 21.33 8.18 -13.92
C MET A 1 20.33 7.44 -13.06
N ILE A 2 19.05 7.86 -13.02
CA ILE A 2 17.99 7.09 -12.34
C ILE A 2 17.63 5.88 -13.20
N ARG A 3 17.46 4.73 -12.56
CA ARG A 3 17.06 3.46 -13.18
C ARG A 3 15.76 2.89 -12.61
N LEU A 4 15.34 3.37 -11.42
CA LEU A 4 14.12 2.93 -10.75
C LEU A 4 13.40 4.12 -10.13
N VAL A 5 12.11 4.23 -10.37
CA VAL A 5 11.22 5.17 -9.70
C VAL A 5 10.17 4.36 -8.92
N ALA A 6 10.23 4.46 -7.59
CA ALA A 6 9.29 3.87 -6.66
C ALA A 6 8.23 4.89 -6.28
N VAL A 7 6.95 4.58 -6.46
CA VAL A 7 5.85 5.54 -6.31
C VAL A 7 4.75 4.91 -5.46
N ASP A 8 4.31 5.61 -4.42
CA ASP A 8 3.09 5.27 -3.73
C ASP A 8 1.84 5.58 -4.59
N MET A 9 0.70 4.98 -4.26
CA MET A 9 -0.53 5.13 -5.05
C MET A 9 -1.46 6.19 -4.47
N ASP A 10 -2.03 5.93 -3.31
CA ASP A 10 -3.09 6.74 -2.73
C ASP A 10 -2.54 8.05 -2.16
N GLY A 11 -3.04 9.19 -2.65
CA GLY A 11 -2.48 10.50 -2.29
C GLY A 11 -1.18 10.85 -3.02
N THR A 12 -0.64 9.96 -3.85
CA THR A 12 0.60 10.14 -4.60
C THR A 12 0.38 10.04 -6.11
N LEU A 13 0.31 8.82 -6.68
CA LEU A 13 0.11 8.60 -8.12
C LEU A 13 -1.34 8.89 -8.53
N LEU A 14 -2.28 8.48 -7.69
CA LEU A 14 -3.71 8.64 -7.93
C LEU A 14 -4.15 10.06 -7.57
N GLY A 15 -4.95 10.64 -8.44
CA GLY A 15 -5.66 11.90 -8.21
C GLY A 15 -6.76 11.75 -7.14
N PRO A 16 -7.44 12.85 -6.79
CA PRO A 16 -8.58 12.82 -5.85
C PRO A 16 -9.74 11.95 -6.30
N ASP A 17 -9.83 11.64 -7.60
CA ASP A 17 -10.81 10.76 -8.22
C ASP A 17 -10.42 9.27 -8.20
N GLY A 18 -9.27 8.93 -7.58
CA GLY A 18 -8.77 7.56 -7.49
C GLY A 18 -8.14 7.02 -8.78
N ARG A 19 -7.89 7.88 -9.77
CA ARG A 19 -7.34 7.51 -11.09
C ARG A 19 -5.94 8.05 -11.31
N VAL A 20 -5.20 7.43 -12.21
CA VAL A 20 -3.96 7.98 -12.74
C VAL A 20 -4.31 9.00 -13.82
N SER A 21 -3.85 10.25 -13.69
CA SER A 21 -4.09 11.29 -14.68
C SER A 21 -3.38 10.97 -16.01
N ASP A 22 -3.91 11.50 -17.11
CA ASP A 22 -3.30 11.37 -18.46
C ASP A 22 -1.86 11.87 -18.47
N ARG A 23 -1.56 12.95 -17.72
CA ARG A 23 -0.21 13.51 -17.63
C ARG A 23 0.73 12.58 -16.88
N ASN A 24 0.34 12.08 -15.70
CA ASN A 24 1.13 11.11 -14.97
C ASN A 24 1.40 9.87 -15.84
N ALA A 25 0.37 9.34 -16.50
CA ALA A 25 0.49 8.18 -17.38
C ALA A 25 1.43 8.44 -18.56
N HIS A 26 1.33 9.62 -19.20
CA HIS A 26 2.20 10.00 -20.32
C HIS A 26 3.67 10.08 -19.90
N VAL A 27 3.97 10.82 -18.83
CA VAL A 27 5.34 11.04 -18.34
C VAL A 27 5.98 9.73 -17.88
N ILE A 28 5.21 8.86 -17.21
CA ILE A 28 5.67 7.52 -16.82
C ILE A 28 6.01 6.68 -18.04
N ARG A 29 5.18 6.68 -19.09
CA ARG A 29 5.50 5.97 -20.35
C ARG A 29 6.77 6.50 -21.01
N CYS A 30 6.96 7.82 -21.03
CA CYS A 30 8.21 8.41 -21.54
C CYS A 30 9.42 7.90 -20.74
N MET A 31 9.35 7.92 -19.42
CA MET A 31 10.38 7.42 -18.54
C MET A 31 10.67 5.92 -18.78
N GLN A 32 9.63 5.09 -18.90
CA GLN A 32 9.76 3.65 -19.17
C GLN A 32 10.40 3.36 -20.53
N ASN A 33 10.07 4.15 -21.57
CA ASN A 33 10.69 4.05 -22.90
C ASN A 33 12.20 4.33 -22.88
N MET A 34 12.69 5.06 -21.87
CA MET A 34 14.11 5.31 -21.63
C MET A 34 14.79 4.23 -20.76
N GLY A 35 14.10 3.15 -20.48
CA GLY A 35 14.61 2.02 -19.71
C GLY A 35 14.58 2.21 -18.18
N VAL A 36 13.90 3.23 -17.68
CA VAL A 36 13.70 3.42 -16.22
C VAL A 36 12.51 2.59 -15.74
N GLU A 37 12.71 1.76 -14.72
CA GLU A 37 11.68 0.91 -14.17
C GLU A 37 10.71 1.70 -13.26
N LEU A 38 9.42 1.33 -13.31
CA LEU A 38 8.40 1.77 -12.36
C LEU A 38 8.15 0.66 -11.33
N LEU A 39 8.21 1.01 -10.06
CA LEU A 39 7.79 0.18 -8.94
C LEU A 39 6.69 0.90 -8.17
N ILE A 40 5.51 0.32 -8.11
CA ILE A 40 4.44 0.80 -7.25
C ILE A 40 4.67 0.25 -5.84
N CYS A 41 4.51 1.09 -4.80
CA CYS A 41 4.65 0.72 -3.40
C CYS A 41 3.41 1.14 -2.63
N THR A 42 2.46 0.22 -2.41
CA THR A 42 1.12 0.56 -1.90
C THR A 42 0.68 -0.27 -0.69
N GLY A 43 -0.28 0.24 0.07
CA GLY A 43 -1.00 -0.53 1.09
C GLY A 43 -2.12 -1.41 0.54
N ARG A 44 -2.45 -1.27 -0.76
CA ARG A 44 -3.50 -2.05 -1.44
C ARG A 44 -3.08 -3.51 -1.66
N SER A 45 -4.07 -4.39 -1.91
CA SER A 45 -3.84 -5.73 -2.48
C SER A 45 -3.26 -5.62 -3.90
N TYR A 46 -2.78 -6.74 -4.45
CA TYR A 46 -2.26 -6.75 -5.82
C TYR A 46 -3.34 -6.43 -6.85
N GLU A 47 -4.51 -7.05 -6.71
CA GLU A 47 -5.67 -6.84 -7.59
C GLU A 47 -6.14 -5.38 -7.57
N ASP A 48 -6.20 -4.78 -6.39
CA ASP A 48 -6.62 -3.38 -6.22
C ASP A 48 -5.60 -2.38 -6.75
N ALA A 49 -4.34 -2.75 -6.74
CA ALA A 49 -3.27 -1.92 -7.30
C ALA A 49 -3.24 -1.98 -8.83
N LEU A 50 -3.61 -3.13 -9.43
CA LEU A 50 -3.59 -3.29 -10.89
C LEU A 50 -4.64 -2.47 -11.60
N LEU A 51 -5.87 -2.37 -11.06
CA LEU A 51 -7.00 -1.75 -11.74
C LEU A 51 -6.69 -0.33 -12.27
N PRO A 52 -6.24 0.64 -11.45
CA PRO A 52 -5.94 1.98 -11.95
C PRO A 52 -4.71 2.02 -12.89
N LEU A 53 -3.79 1.07 -12.79
CA LEU A 53 -2.65 0.96 -13.70
C LEU A 53 -3.08 0.46 -15.08
N GLU A 54 -3.96 -0.55 -15.13
CA GLU A 54 -4.51 -1.09 -16.37
C GLU A 54 -5.37 -0.06 -17.10
N GLU A 55 -6.23 0.67 -16.38
CA GLU A 55 -7.02 1.78 -16.94
C GLU A 55 -6.12 2.86 -17.58
N ALA A 56 -4.96 3.15 -16.98
CA ALA A 56 -3.98 4.11 -17.50
C ALA A 56 -3.04 3.52 -18.57
N GLY A 57 -3.14 2.22 -18.87
CA GLY A 57 -2.24 1.52 -19.79
C GLY A 57 -0.80 1.45 -19.30
N LEU A 58 -0.58 1.39 -17.99
CA LEU A 58 0.74 1.31 -17.36
C LEU A 58 1.05 -0.13 -16.93
N LYS A 59 2.32 -0.52 -17.03
CA LYS A 59 2.84 -1.77 -16.49
C LYS A 59 3.91 -1.47 -15.46
N ALA A 60 3.81 -2.11 -14.29
CA ALA A 60 4.74 -1.94 -13.19
C ALA A 60 4.92 -3.22 -12.41
N SER A 61 6.05 -3.35 -11.71
CA SER A 61 6.16 -4.24 -10.57
C SER A 61 5.47 -3.59 -9.37
N VAL A 62 4.91 -4.37 -8.45
CA VAL A 62 4.09 -3.85 -7.35
C VAL A 62 4.53 -4.44 -6.01
N VAL A 63 4.85 -3.58 -5.08
CA VAL A 63 4.96 -3.87 -3.64
C VAL A 63 3.60 -3.58 -3.02
N CYS A 64 2.94 -4.61 -2.55
CA CYS A 64 1.58 -4.58 -2.00
C CYS A 64 1.58 -4.67 -0.47
N MET A 65 0.45 -4.30 0.14
CA MET A 65 0.19 -4.48 1.57
C MET A 65 1.36 -3.96 2.44
N ASN A 66 1.81 -2.72 2.11
CA ASN A 66 2.91 -2.04 2.81
C ASN A 66 4.26 -2.77 2.80
N GLY A 67 4.49 -3.67 1.85
CA GLY A 67 5.73 -4.44 1.75
C GLY A 67 5.57 -5.93 2.08
N ALA A 68 4.37 -6.38 2.41
CA ALA A 68 4.13 -7.78 2.75
C ALA A 68 4.18 -8.72 1.54
N SER A 69 4.00 -8.19 0.32
CA SER A 69 4.06 -8.99 -0.90
C SER A 69 4.60 -8.16 -2.06
N THR A 70 5.43 -8.76 -2.92
CA THR A 70 6.00 -8.10 -4.10
C THR A 70 5.77 -8.93 -5.34
N TYR A 71 5.28 -8.28 -6.40
CA TYR A 71 5.01 -8.93 -7.69
C TYR A 71 5.83 -8.26 -8.80
N ASP A 72 6.35 -9.06 -9.71
CA ASP A 72 7.02 -8.54 -10.91
C ASP A 72 5.99 -8.04 -11.95
N VAL A 73 6.48 -7.40 -13.01
CA VAL A 73 5.65 -6.86 -14.11
C VAL A 73 4.82 -7.93 -14.85
N ARG A 74 5.08 -9.21 -14.63
CA ARG A 74 4.33 -10.34 -15.19
C ARG A 74 3.33 -10.94 -14.20
N GLY A 75 3.15 -10.32 -13.03
CA GLY A 75 2.26 -10.79 -11.98
C GLY A 75 2.79 -12.00 -11.19
N ARG A 76 4.07 -12.35 -11.31
CA ARG A 76 4.66 -13.41 -10.49
C ARG A 76 5.09 -12.83 -9.16
N ARG A 77 4.68 -13.47 -8.05
CA ARG A 77 5.13 -13.11 -6.72
C ARG A 77 6.63 -13.42 -6.56
N ILE A 78 7.43 -12.43 -6.26
CA ILE A 78 8.89 -12.49 -6.13
C ILE A 78 9.38 -12.21 -4.70
N GLY A 79 8.51 -11.77 -3.81
CA GLY A 79 8.80 -11.54 -2.40
C GLY A 79 7.56 -11.64 -1.54
N LYS A 80 7.72 -12.08 -0.28
CA LYS A 80 6.65 -12.10 0.72
C LYS A 80 7.22 -11.94 2.13
N VAL A 81 6.43 -11.30 2.98
CA VAL A 81 6.60 -11.23 4.44
C VAL A 81 5.22 -11.45 5.05
N GLU A 82 5.02 -12.58 5.70
CA GLU A 82 3.72 -12.99 6.24
C GLU A 82 3.65 -12.85 7.76
N LEU A 83 2.45 -12.68 8.27
CA LEU A 83 2.14 -12.83 9.68
C LEU A 83 2.12 -14.34 10.02
N ALA A 84 2.78 -14.72 11.11
CA ALA A 84 2.67 -16.09 11.61
C ALA A 84 1.25 -16.39 12.09
N GLY A 85 0.78 -17.62 11.93
CA GLY A 85 -0.56 -18.03 12.42
C GLY A 85 -0.79 -17.70 13.90
N THR A 86 0.25 -17.86 14.74
CA THR A 86 0.19 -17.48 16.16
C THR A 86 0.02 -15.97 16.39
N GLN A 87 0.55 -15.12 15.50
CA GLN A 87 0.30 -13.67 15.56
C GLN A 87 -1.16 -13.36 15.18
N VAL A 88 -1.70 -14.05 14.16
CA VAL A 88 -3.10 -13.89 13.76
C VAL A 88 -4.05 -14.32 14.88
N GLU A 89 -3.78 -15.46 15.55
CA GLU A 89 -4.53 -15.90 16.73
C GLU A 89 -4.52 -14.84 17.84
N GLN A 90 -3.34 -14.29 18.16
CA GLN A 90 -3.20 -13.23 19.16
C GLN A 90 -3.94 -11.95 18.76
N ILE A 91 -3.94 -11.57 17.49
CA ILE A 91 -4.70 -10.40 16.98
C ILE A 91 -6.20 -10.62 17.18
N VAL A 92 -6.72 -11.78 16.78
CA VAL A 92 -8.14 -12.11 16.95
C VAL A 92 -8.52 -12.12 18.43
N GLU A 93 -7.70 -12.71 19.29
CA GLU A 93 -7.92 -12.75 20.74
C GLU A 93 -7.89 -11.33 21.37
N CYS A 94 -6.98 -10.46 20.95
CA CYS A 94 -6.95 -9.07 21.41
C CYS A 94 -8.21 -8.26 21.06
N CYS A 95 -8.93 -8.67 20.02
CA CYS A 95 -10.12 -7.97 19.52
C CYS A 95 -11.45 -8.63 19.92
N LYS A 96 -11.45 -9.79 20.63
CA LYS A 96 -12.62 -10.63 20.90
C LYS A 96 -13.79 -9.93 21.60
N ASP A 97 -13.50 -8.90 22.41
CA ASP A 97 -14.50 -8.16 23.20
C ASP A 97 -14.98 -6.89 22.45
N ALA A 98 -14.53 -6.68 21.23
CA ALA A 98 -14.90 -5.54 20.41
C ALA A 98 -15.66 -6.03 19.16
N ASP A 99 -16.74 -5.33 18.83
CA ASP A 99 -17.52 -5.60 17.61
C ASP A 99 -16.78 -5.01 16.40
N VAL A 100 -15.77 -5.74 15.92
CA VAL A 100 -14.93 -5.31 14.80
C VAL A 100 -15.17 -6.15 13.55
N ILE A 101 -14.98 -5.55 12.39
CA ILE A 101 -14.87 -6.28 11.13
C ILE A 101 -13.39 -6.48 10.83
N PHE A 102 -13.01 -7.72 10.55
CA PHE A 102 -11.68 -8.05 10.03
C PHE A 102 -11.70 -8.14 8.51
N ASP A 103 -10.69 -7.57 7.87
CA ASP A 103 -10.27 -7.92 6.51
C ASP A 103 -8.91 -8.61 6.61
N PHE A 104 -8.90 -9.93 6.46
CA PHE A 104 -7.69 -10.73 6.36
C PHE A 104 -7.27 -10.81 4.89
N MET A 105 -6.24 -10.07 4.51
CA MET A 105 -5.63 -10.13 3.18
C MET A 105 -4.64 -11.29 3.11
N THR A 106 -4.96 -12.27 2.28
CA THR A 106 -4.25 -13.55 2.20
C THR A 106 -3.73 -13.84 0.80
N ASP A 107 -3.03 -14.96 0.63
CA ASP A 107 -2.63 -15.50 -0.68
C ASP A 107 -3.81 -15.91 -1.57
N LYS A 108 -5.01 -16.03 -1.00
CA LYS A 108 -6.26 -16.40 -1.69
C LYS A 108 -7.27 -15.24 -1.76
N GLY A 109 -6.81 -14.01 -1.54
CA GLY A 109 -7.66 -12.82 -1.50
C GLY A 109 -8.10 -12.43 -0.10
N SER A 110 -9.02 -11.49 0.00
CA SER A 110 -9.58 -11.03 1.26
C SER A 110 -10.60 -12.02 1.84
N CYS A 111 -10.51 -12.26 3.15
CA CYS A 111 -11.54 -12.99 3.87
C CYS A 111 -11.90 -12.29 5.18
N THR A 112 -13.06 -12.63 5.72
CA THR A 112 -13.56 -12.13 6.99
C THR A 112 -14.24 -13.24 7.79
N ILE A 113 -14.24 -13.12 9.12
CA ILE A 113 -14.99 -13.99 10.03
C ILE A 113 -16.26 -13.30 10.56
N ALA A 114 -16.59 -12.13 10.02
CA ALA A 114 -17.82 -11.43 10.37
C ALA A 114 -19.05 -12.13 9.76
N GLU A 115 -20.17 -12.08 10.47
CA GLU A 115 -21.46 -12.42 9.91
C GLU A 115 -21.81 -11.45 8.77
N GLU A 116 -22.43 -11.96 7.68
CA GLU A 116 -22.70 -11.16 6.49
C GLU A 116 -23.62 -9.96 6.77
N GLU A 117 -24.54 -10.08 7.73
CA GLU A 117 -25.42 -8.98 8.14
C GLU A 117 -24.64 -7.86 8.85
N ALA A 118 -23.72 -8.20 9.75
CA ALA A 118 -22.85 -7.23 10.43
C ALA A 118 -21.93 -6.52 9.41
N PHE A 119 -21.34 -7.26 8.48
CA PHE A 119 -20.52 -6.71 7.42
C PHE A 119 -21.30 -5.71 6.54
N LYS A 120 -22.54 -6.07 6.16
CA LYS A 120 -23.43 -5.21 5.38
C LYS A 120 -23.83 -3.93 6.13
N ASP A 121 -24.05 -4.03 7.45
CA ASP A 121 -24.39 -2.90 8.27
C ASP A 121 -23.22 -1.90 8.36
N TYR A 122 -21.99 -2.38 8.55
CA TYR A 122 -20.78 -1.56 8.50
C TYR A 122 -20.57 -0.90 7.13
N PHE A 123 -20.84 -1.63 6.04
CA PHE A 123 -20.79 -1.05 4.69
C PHE A 123 -21.81 0.10 4.54
N ASN A 124 -23.06 -0.11 4.94
CA ASN A 124 -24.12 0.89 4.83
C ASN A 124 -23.86 2.16 5.66
N ARG A 125 -23.09 2.03 6.74
CA ARG A 125 -22.63 3.17 7.57
C ARG A 125 -21.36 3.84 7.04
N ASN A 126 -20.85 3.45 5.86
CA ASN A 126 -19.60 3.92 5.26
C ASN A 126 -18.36 3.70 6.14
N VAL A 127 -18.36 2.67 6.96
CA VAL A 127 -17.23 2.34 7.84
C VAL A 127 -16.19 1.49 7.15
N LEU A 128 -16.63 0.54 6.28
CA LEU A 128 -15.73 -0.42 5.61
C LEU A 128 -14.88 0.22 4.52
N LEU A 129 -15.48 1.08 3.71
CA LEU A 129 -14.82 1.79 2.61
C LEU A 129 -15.41 3.19 2.50
N PRO A 130 -14.66 4.25 2.79
CA PRO A 130 -15.14 5.63 2.66
C PRO A 130 -15.19 6.11 1.19
N MET A 131 -15.51 5.22 0.23
CA MET A 131 -15.55 5.55 -1.19
C MET A 131 -16.99 5.37 -1.71
N ALA A 132 -17.60 6.47 -2.10
CA ALA A 132 -18.98 6.55 -2.60
C ALA A 132 -19.27 5.74 -3.87
N GLU A 133 -18.28 5.06 -4.45
CA GLU A 133 -18.35 4.44 -5.78
C GLU A 133 -18.53 2.92 -5.77
N PHE A 134 -18.49 2.27 -4.59
CA PHE A 134 -18.64 0.81 -4.54
C PHE A 134 -20.05 0.39 -4.12
N SER A 135 -20.70 -0.46 -4.94
CA SER A 135 -21.91 -1.14 -4.49
C SER A 135 -21.57 -2.21 -3.44
N TYR A 136 -22.52 -2.51 -2.54
CA TYR A 136 -22.35 -3.60 -1.57
C TYR A 136 -21.96 -4.91 -2.26
N GLU A 137 -22.65 -5.28 -3.34
CA GLU A 137 -22.38 -6.50 -4.09
C GLU A 137 -20.95 -6.53 -4.67
N GLY A 138 -20.43 -5.39 -5.10
CA GLY A 138 -19.06 -5.25 -5.58
C GLY A 138 -18.04 -5.54 -4.48
N VAL A 139 -18.25 -4.95 -3.30
CA VAL A 139 -17.39 -5.17 -2.13
C VAL A 139 -17.54 -6.60 -1.61
N ARG A 140 -18.75 -7.07 -1.43
CA ARG A 140 -19.06 -8.41 -0.91
C ARG A 140 -18.41 -9.51 -1.72
N ARG A 141 -18.34 -9.40 -3.07
CA ARG A 141 -17.71 -10.39 -3.96
C ARG A 141 -16.20 -10.50 -3.77
N ARG A 142 -15.55 -9.50 -3.19
CA ARG A 142 -14.12 -9.48 -2.91
C ARG A 142 -13.76 -10.27 -1.65
N PHE A 143 -14.75 -10.59 -0.82
CA PHE A 143 -14.56 -11.27 0.46
C PHE A 143 -15.05 -12.72 0.43
N THR A 144 -14.25 -13.61 1.00
CA THR A 144 -14.69 -14.93 1.43
C THR A 144 -15.11 -14.85 2.89
N PHE A 145 -16.36 -15.14 3.17
CA PHE A 145 -16.89 -15.22 4.55
C PHE A 145 -16.58 -16.60 5.13
N LEU A 146 -15.86 -16.65 6.24
CA LEU A 146 -15.41 -17.86 6.87
C LEU A 146 -16.03 -17.98 8.28
N PRO A 147 -16.49 -19.17 8.66
CA PRO A 147 -16.71 -19.46 10.08
C PRO A 147 -15.42 -19.22 10.87
N PRO A 148 -15.46 -18.62 12.08
CA PRO A 148 -14.26 -18.30 12.85
C PRO A 148 -13.31 -19.49 13.05
N GLY A 149 -13.82 -20.72 13.23
CA GLY A 149 -13.01 -21.93 13.36
C GLY A 149 -12.25 -22.32 12.11
N GLU A 150 -12.75 -21.99 10.92
CA GLU A 150 -12.11 -22.38 9.65
C GLU A 150 -10.94 -21.45 9.26
N LEU A 151 -10.81 -20.28 9.85
CA LEU A 151 -9.77 -19.31 9.51
C LEU A 151 -8.37 -19.93 9.55
N PHE A 152 -8.09 -20.75 10.55
CA PHE A 152 -6.77 -21.36 10.78
C PHE A 152 -6.63 -22.75 10.13
N GLU A 153 -7.73 -23.40 9.73
CA GLU A 153 -7.71 -24.74 9.15
C GLU A 153 -7.39 -24.73 7.64
N ARG A 154 -7.54 -23.58 6.97
CA ARG A 154 -7.44 -23.46 5.51
C ARG A 154 -6.01 -23.31 4.97
N GLY A 155 -5.00 -23.22 5.84
CA GLY A 155 -3.60 -23.04 5.44
C GLY A 155 -3.37 -21.75 4.64
N LEU A 156 -3.99 -20.64 5.08
CA LEU A 156 -3.85 -19.33 4.48
C LEU A 156 -2.52 -18.68 4.86
N GLU A 157 -1.90 -17.98 3.92
CA GLU A 157 -0.78 -17.06 4.17
C GLU A 157 -1.35 -15.66 4.44
N PHE A 158 -1.12 -15.10 5.61
CA PHE A 158 -1.66 -13.79 6.00
C PHE A 158 -0.64 -12.70 5.77
N TYR A 159 -0.98 -11.69 4.99
CA TYR A 159 -0.07 -10.59 4.65
C TYR A 159 -0.39 -9.29 5.39
N LYS A 160 -1.67 -8.96 5.50
CA LYS A 160 -2.16 -7.78 6.21
C LYS A 160 -3.52 -8.09 6.82
N ILE A 161 -3.79 -7.53 7.98
CA ILE A 161 -5.10 -7.60 8.63
C ILE A 161 -5.56 -6.18 8.87
N SER A 162 -6.73 -5.81 8.34
CA SER A 162 -7.39 -4.58 8.73
C SER A 162 -8.42 -4.88 9.81
N VAL A 163 -8.33 -4.17 10.94
CA VAL A 163 -9.32 -4.19 12.02
C VAL A 163 -10.14 -2.92 11.89
N ILE A 164 -11.42 -3.06 11.63
CA ILE A 164 -12.31 -1.97 11.25
C ILE A 164 -13.37 -1.76 12.32
N HIS A 165 -13.52 -0.51 12.78
CA HIS A 165 -14.55 -0.11 13.73
C HIS A 165 -14.91 1.36 13.54
N GLU A 166 -16.19 1.75 13.76
CA GLU A 166 -16.66 3.13 13.58
C GLU A 166 -16.09 4.11 14.61
N SER A 167 -15.79 3.65 15.83
CA SER A 167 -15.29 4.46 16.92
C SER A 167 -13.76 4.48 16.96
N PRO A 168 -13.11 5.65 16.76
CA PRO A 168 -11.66 5.77 16.94
C PRO A 168 -11.19 5.43 18.36
N LEU A 169 -12.00 5.70 19.39
CA LEU A 169 -11.66 5.38 20.77
C LEU A 169 -11.54 3.86 21.01
N VAL A 170 -12.39 3.06 20.37
CA VAL A 170 -12.28 1.60 20.43
C VAL A 170 -10.99 1.15 19.73
N LEU A 171 -10.70 1.70 18.55
CA LEU A 171 -9.47 1.40 17.82
C LEU A 171 -8.22 1.81 18.59
N ASP A 172 -8.21 2.93 19.31
CA ASP A 172 -7.09 3.33 20.15
C ASP A 172 -6.87 2.33 21.31
N GLY A 173 -7.94 1.88 21.96
CA GLY A 173 -7.87 0.83 22.97
C GLY A 173 -7.36 -0.50 22.44
N LEU A 174 -7.78 -0.89 21.22
CA LEU A 174 -7.28 -2.07 20.52
C LEU A 174 -5.80 -1.92 20.14
N ARG A 175 -5.40 -0.77 19.66
CA ARG A 175 -4.00 -0.46 19.33
C ARG A 175 -3.08 -0.70 20.53
N GLU A 176 -3.47 -0.24 21.71
CA GLU A 176 -2.67 -0.45 22.94
C GLU A 176 -2.54 -1.96 23.27
N ARG A 177 -3.62 -2.74 23.17
CA ARG A 177 -3.58 -4.19 23.37
C ARG A 177 -2.72 -4.91 22.34
N LEU A 178 -2.86 -4.53 21.07
CA LEU A 178 -2.13 -5.13 19.94
C LEU A 178 -0.62 -4.85 19.97
N ARG A 179 -0.16 -3.81 20.67
CA ARG A 179 1.28 -3.56 20.90
C ARG A 179 1.98 -4.68 21.67
N ALA A 180 1.22 -5.49 22.40
CA ALA A 180 1.78 -6.65 23.11
C ALA A 180 2.07 -7.84 22.19
N VAL A 181 1.59 -7.84 20.93
CA VAL A 181 1.86 -8.89 19.95
C VAL A 181 3.26 -8.69 19.37
N PRO A 182 4.21 -9.61 19.60
CA PRO A 182 5.59 -9.44 19.14
C PRO A 182 5.67 -9.44 17.61
N GLY A 183 6.53 -8.58 17.06
CA GLY A 183 6.80 -8.54 15.63
C GLY A 183 5.67 -7.95 14.78
N LEU A 184 4.69 -7.27 15.39
CA LEU A 184 3.58 -6.62 14.71
C LEU A 184 3.90 -5.15 14.44
N ALA A 185 3.64 -4.70 13.22
CA ALA A 185 3.56 -3.29 12.86
C ALA A 185 2.09 -2.87 12.80
N ILE A 186 1.77 -1.71 13.40
CA ILE A 186 0.42 -1.16 13.49
C ILE A 186 0.41 0.21 12.83
N ALA A 187 -0.33 0.35 11.76
CA ALA A 187 -0.59 1.60 11.05
C ALA A 187 -2.09 1.91 11.01
N SER A 188 -2.45 2.99 10.36
CA SER A 188 -3.83 3.36 10.07
C SER A 188 -3.83 4.20 8.78
N SER A 189 -4.78 3.94 7.90
CA SER A 189 -5.02 4.71 6.68
C SER A 189 -6.31 5.55 6.77
N ALA A 190 -7.16 5.27 7.77
CA ALA A 190 -8.39 6.01 8.05
C ALA A 190 -8.67 6.05 9.55
N ALA A 191 -9.53 6.94 9.98
CA ALA A 191 -9.97 7.01 11.39
C ALA A 191 -10.74 5.76 11.86
N THR A 192 -11.20 4.94 10.92
CA THR A 192 -12.04 3.76 11.14
C THR A 192 -11.30 2.44 11.01
N ASN A 193 -9.94 2.43 10.88
CA ASN A 193 -9.20 1.19 10.76
C ASN A 193 -7.86 1.18 11.51
N LEU A 194 -7.41 -0.04 11.83
CA LEU A 194 -6.00 -0.36 12.10
C LEU A 194 -5.53 -1.32 11.01
N GLU A 195 -4.34 -1.09 10.49
CA GLU A 195 -3.66 -1.97 9.54
C GLU A 195 -2.50 -2.67 10.24
N LEU A 196 -2.56 -3.98 10.26
CA LEU A 196 -1.63 -4.86 10.97
C LEU A 196 -0.83 -5.65 9.94
N THR A 197 0.48 -5.52 9.98
CA THR A 197 1.41 -6.29 9.14
C THR A 197 2.55 -6.84 10.02
N HIS A 198 3.32 -7.76 9.49
CA HIS A 198 4.57 -8.14 10.15
C HIS A 198 5.52 -6.92 10.17
N GLN A 199 6.28 -6.72 11.24
CA GLN A 199 7.17 -5.55 11.39
C GLN A 199 8.22 -5.42 10.27
N GLU A 200 8.57 -6.52 9.61
CA GLU A 200 9.48 -6.54 8.47
C GLU A 200 8.80 -6.15 7.15
N ALA A 201 7.46 -6.16 7.09
CA ALA A 201 6.70 -5.70 5.94
C ALA A 201 6.70 -4.17 5.90
N GLN A 202 7.66 -3.61 5.20
CA GLN A 202 7.84 -2.16 5.06
C GLN A 202 8.14 -1.83 3.59
N LYS A 203 7.51 -0.77 3.06
CA LYS A 203 7.73 -0.32 1.67
C LYS A 203 9.23 -0.13 1.36
N GLY A 204 10.00 0.45 2.30
CA GLY A 204 11.43 0.68 2.12
C GLY A 204 12.26 -0.61 2.09
N LYS A 205 11.92 -1.61 2.89
CA LYS A 205 12.59 -2.93 2.85
C LYS A 205 12.32 -3.64 1.54
N ALA A 206 11.05 -3.72 1.13
CA ALA A 206 10.66 -4.33 -0.14
C ALA A 206 11.29 -3.60 -1.35
N LEU A 207 11.36 -2.27 -1.33
CA LEU A 207 12.09 -1.49 -2.33
C LEU A 207 13.57 -1.86 -2.39
N ALA A 208 14.23 -2.00 -1.22
CA ALA A 208 15.64 -2.36 -1.16
C ALA A 208 15.90 -3.77 -1.71
N GLU A 209 15.05 -4.73 -1.38
CA GLU A 209 15.12 -6.10 -1.89
C GLU A 209 14.86 -6.15 -3.40
N TYR A 210 13.84 -5.46 -3.89
CA TYR A 210 13.57 -5.35 -5.33
C TYR A 210 14.75 -4.75 -6.08
N ALA A 211 15.32 -3.65 -5.59
CA ALA A 211 16.47 -2.99 -6.21
C ALA A 211 17.69 -3.91 -6.24
N ALA A 212 17.95 -4.68 -5.15
CA ALA A 212 19.03 -5.66 -5.10
C ALA A 212 18.86 -6.78 -6.14
N MET A 213 17.65 -7.34 -6.29
CA MET A 213 17.34 -8.34 -7.32
C MET A 213 17.56 -7.82 -8.75
N ARG A 214 17.40 -6.51 -8.96
CA ARG A 214 17.58 -5.84 -10.27
C ARG A 214 18.98 -5.27 -10.47
N ASN A 215 19.91 -5.43 -9.50
CA ASN A 215 21.24 -4.80 -9.50
C ASN A 215 21.15 -3.27 -9.70
N ILE A 216 20.23 -2.61 -8.99
CA ILE A 216 20.04 -1.17 -8.99
C ILE A 216 20.57 -0.60 -7.67
N ARG A 217 21.48 0.36 -7.78
CA ARG A 217 22.08 0.99 -6.60
C ARG A 217 21.15 2.06 -6.02
N ARG A 218 21.31 2.36 -4.74
CA ARG A 218 20.51 3.40 -4.05
C ARG A 218 20.61 4.78 -4.70
N ASP A 219 21.78 5.12 -5.26
CA ASP A 219 22.02 6.38 -5.98
C ASP A 219 21.42 6.40 -7.42
N GLU A 220 20.75 5.34 -7.82
CA GLU A 220 20.00 5.21 -9.08
C GLU A 220 18.48 5.14 -8.86
N ILE A 221 18.00 5.43 -7.63
CA ILE A 221 16.59 5.32 -7.25
C ILE A 221 16.02 6.68 -6.88
N MET A 222 14.80 6.95 -7.36
CA MET A 222 13.89 7.97 -6.85
C MET A 222 12.71 7.30 -6.16
N ALA A 223 12.29 7.79 -4.99
CA ALA A 223 11.08 7.37 -4.30
C ALA A 223 10.15 8.56 -4.06
N VAL A 224 8.84 8.37 -4.24
CA VAL A 224 7.80 9.41 -4.08
C VAL A 224 6.69 8.88 -3.19
N GLY A 225 6.21 9.69 -2.24
CA GLY A 225 5.14 9.32 -1.31
C GLY A 225 4.58 10.50 -0.54
N ASP A 226 3.53 10.29 0.26
CA ASP A 226 2.82 11.34 0.97
C ASP A 226 2.48 11.03 2.44
N SER A 227 2.43 9.77 2.83
CA SER A 227 1.89 9.37 4.14
C SER A 227 2.86 8.55 5.01
N GLU A 228 2.47 8.26 6.24
CA GLU A 228 3.34 7.64 7.25
C GLU A 228 3.91 6.28 6.82
N ASN A 229 3.16 5.48 6.05
CA ASN A 229 3.63 4.18 5.54
C ASN A 229 4.76 4.32 4.49
N ASP A 230 4.96 5.54 3.93
CA ASP A 230 6.07 5.85 3.02
C ASP A 230 7.36 6.22 3.74
N HIS A 231 7.28 6.49 5.04
CA HIS A 231 8.44 6.92 5.83
C HIS A 231 9.63 5.97 5.64
N SER A 232 9.38 4.66 5.63
CA SER A 232 10.44 3.65 5.50
C SER A 232 11.20 3.75 4.17
N MET A 233 10.55 4.14 3.06
CA MET A 233 11.25 4.34 1.78
C MET A 233 11.80 5.76 1.61
N LEU A 234 11.12 6.79 2.14
CA LEU A 234 11.56 8.17 2.02
C LEU A 234 12.70 8.55 2.98
N SER A 235 12.89 7.80 4.06
CA SER A 235 14.06 7.94 4.97
C SER A 235 15.31 7.22 4.47
N MET A 236 15.24 6.44 3.38
CA MET A 236 16.40 5.78 2.79
C MET A 236 17.36 6.79 2.17
N ASN A 237 18.67 6.47 2.18
CA ASN A 237 19.66 7.28 1.46
C ASN A 237 19.64 6.96 -0.05
N LEU A 238 18.55 7.33 -0.72
CA LEU A 238 18.38 7.23 -2.18
C LEU A 238 18.92 8.47 -2.88
N LYS A 239 19.01 8.43 -4.22
CA LYS A 239 19.36 9.63 -5.01
C LYS A 239 18.36 10.75 -4.74
N TYR A 240 17.07 10.44 -4.90
CA TYR A 240 15.97 11.34 -4.60
C TYR A 240 14.93 10.65 -3.73
N THR A 241 14.50 11.34 -2.68
CA THR A 241 13.28 11.04 -1.94
C THR A 241 12.39 12.28 -2.02
N VAL A 242 11.16 12.12 -2.48
CA VAL A 242 10.27 13.22 -2.86
C VAL A 242 8.97 13.12 -2.07
N ALA A 243 8.66 14.12 -1.29
CA ALA A 243 7.36 14.26 -0.64
C ALA A 243 6.37 14.96 -1.57
N MET A 244 5.15 14.46 -1.65
CA MET A 244 4.06 15.14 -2.35
C MET A 244 3.69 16.46 -1.68
N GLY A 245 3.14 17.42 -2.44
CA GLY A 245 2.68 18.70 -1.88
C GLY A 245 1.59 18.57 -0.82
N ASN A 246 0.74 17.54 -0.96
CA ASN A 246 -0.28 17.15 0.01
C ASN A 246 0.24 16.23 1.13
N ALA A 247 1.52 15.88 1.15
CA ALA A 247 2.08 14.98 2.16
C ALA A 247 1.94 15.53 3.58
N VAL A 248 1.88 14.61 4.56
CA VAL A 248 1.92 14.98 5.97
C VAL A 248 3.27 15.62 6.35
N GLU A 249 3.27 16.52 7.30
CA GLU A 249 4.45 17.32 7.67
C GLU A 249 5.68 16.48 8.03
N ARG A 250 5.49 15.34 8.66
CA ARG A 250 6.58 14.41 8.98
C ARG A 250 7.28 13.92 7.71
N ILE A 251 6.52 13.58 6.69
CA ILE A 251 7.04 13.09 5.40
C ILE A 251 7.75 14.21 4.63
N LYS A 252 7.19 15.42 4.61
CA LYS A 252 7.86 16.60 4.03
C LYS A 252 9.22 16.89 4.66
N LYS A 253 9.35 16.69 5.98
CA LYS A 253 10.62 16.87 6.70
C LYS A 253 11.62 15.72 6.46
N THR A 254 11.15 14.54 6.15
CA THR A 254 11.97 13.35 5.90
C THR A 254 12.57 13.35 4.50
N ALA A 255 11.80 13.73 3.50
CA ALA A 255 12.20 13.69 2.10
C ALA A 255 13.23 14.79 1.74
N LYS A 256 14.12 14.47 0.80
CA LYS A 256 15.14 15.42 0.29
C LYS A 256 14.54 16.52 -0.59
N CYS A 257 13.41 16.24 -1.25
CA CYS A 257 12.74 17.14 -2.19
C CYS A 257 11.24 17.14 -1.92
N GLN A 258 10.57 18.17 -2.42
CA GLN A 258 9.12 18.24 -2.46
C GLN A 258 8.65 18.48 -3.90
N THR A 259 7.46 17.96 -4.23
CA THR A 259 6.80 18.16 -5.51
C THR A 259 5.42 18.79 -5.31
N ARG A 260 4.63 18.86 -6.38
CA ARG A 260 3.25 19.35 -6.35
C ARG A 260 2.33 18.33 -5.66
N PRO A 261 1.11 18.74 -5.23
CA PRO A 261 0.12 17.78 -4.73
C PRO A 261 -0.33 16.82 -5.85
N ASN A 262 -0.92 15.68 -5.45
CA ASN A 262 -1.46 14.68 -6.38
C ASN A 262 -2.55 15.26 -7.31
N SER A 263 -3.34 16.23 -6.83
CA SER A 263 -4.32 16.98 -7.64
C SER A 263 -3.71 17.89 -8.75
N GLN A 264 -2.38 18.01 -8.79
CA GLN A 264 -1.62 18.81 -9.76
C GLN A 264 -0.49 18.02 -10.42
N ASP A 265 -0.67 16.71 -10.58
CA ASP A 265 0.27 15.81 -11.25
C ASP A 265 1.69 15.84 -10.65
N GLY A 266 1.78 15.80 -9.32
CA GLY A 266 3.05 15.94 -8.61
C GLY A 266 4.08 14.87 -8.98
N VAL A 267 3.65 13.63 -9.31
CA VAL A 267 4.52 12.56 -9.76
C VAL A 267 5.14 12.90 -11.13
N ALA A 268 4.33 13.32 -12.10
CA ALA A 268 4.83 13.75 -13.42
C ALA A 268 5.81 14.90 -13.26
N TYR A 269 5.47 15.92 -12.46
CA TYR A 269 6.37 17.05 -12.21
C TYR A 269 7.72 16.60 -11.62
N ALA A 270 7.74 15.67 -10.67
CA ALA A 270 8.97 15.14 -10.09
C ALA A 270 9.82 14.38 -11.13
N ILE A 271 9.19 13.52 -11.95
CA ILE A 271 9.88 12.75 -12.99
C ILE A 271 10.46 13.69 -14.06
N GLU A 272 9.69 14.67 -14.55
CA GLU A 272 10.13 15.64 -15.55
C GLU A 272 11.37 16.44 -15.10
N ASN A 273 11.48 16.78 -13.81
CA ASN A 273 12.56 17.62 -13.30
C ASN A 273 13.78 16.85 -12.76
N LEU A 274 13.58 15.61 -12.29
CA LEU A 274 14.62 14.86 -11.58
C LEU A 274 15.12 13.64 -12.36
N VAL A 275 14.34 13.12 -13.31
CA VAL A 275 14.66 11.90 -14.06
C VAL A 275 14.94 12.21 -15.53
N LEU A 276 13.99 12.84 -16.23
CA LEU A 276 14.08 13.07 -17.67
C LEU A 276 15.23 14.02 -18.10
N PRO A 277 15.58 15.09 -17.38
CA PRO A 277 16.68 16.00 -17.81
C PRO A 277 18.04 15.31 -17.92
N TYR A 278 18.26 14.26 -17.13
CA TYR A 278 19.54 13.54 -17.13
C TYR A 278 19.66 12.52 -18.27
N ALA A 279 18.57 12.17 -18.91
CA ALA A 279 18.58 11.21 -19.99
C ALA A 279 18.83 11.87 -21.35
N ILE A 280 18.49 13.16 -21.49
CA ILE A 280 18.71 13.94 -22.72
C ILE A 280 20.20 14.34 -22.88
N ASN A 281 20.98 14.37 -21.78
CA ASN A 281 22.40 14.78 -21.76
C ASN A 281 23.38 13.60 -21.84
N SER A 282 22.94 12.38 -22.12
CA SER A 282 23.76 11.16 -22.13
C SER A 282 23.89 10.50 -23.52
N GLU A 283 23.55 11.24 -24.61
CA GLU A 283 23.83 10.86 -26.01
C GLU A 283 25.14 11.55 -26.51
#